data_1b0f9b70444f0da4c0f6f9be22ecef9b
#
_entry.id   1b0f9b70444f0da4c0f6f9be22ecef9b
#
_cell.length_a   1.000
_cell.length_b   1.000
_cell.length_c   1.000
_cell.angle_alpha   90.00
_cell.angle_beta   90.00
_cell.angle_gamma   90.00
#
_symmetry.space_group_name_H-M   'P 1'
#
loop_
_entity.id
_entity.type
_entity.pdbx_description
1 polymer ?
#
loop_
_entity_poly.entity_id
_entity_poly.type
_entity_poly.pdbx_seq_one_letter_code
_entity_poly.pdbx_strand_id
1 'polypeptide(L)'
;MVKITGIEFRNPTILASGIMGTTGASLVRMANSGAGAVVTKSIGPEPKIGHPNPSMVKLDCGFLNAMGLPNPSYADFDNEIKIAKEGADVPVIASIFGGNAEEFVRVAEGLADAKPDAFELNVSCPHAEGYGATIGTDSCMVEAITAAVCDSVDVPVWVKLTPNVTDIKSIGKAAENGGAAAVVAINTLRGMAIDIYSGYPILGNRFGGLSGSAVKPVAIKCVYDLYEALDIPVIGVGGVSSWEDAVEMIMAGASAVQIGSAVHEGVEVFGDIATGIDQFLQNNGYAGVEDITGLAHEVI
;
A
#
# COMPACT_ATOMS: atom_id res chain seq x y z
N MET A 1 17.75 -4.03 10.50
CA MET A 1 16.80 -2.93 10.77
C MET A 1 16.86 -1.96 9.60
N VAL A 2 15.73 -1.43 9.16
CA VAL A 2 15.64 -0.48 8.05
C VAL A 2 14.98 0.79 8.56
N LYS A 3 15.43 1.97 8.12
CA LYS A 3 14.85 3.25 8.53
C LYS A 3 14.26 3.95 7.31
N ILE A 4 12.95 4.24 7.35
CA ILE A 4 12.22 4.90 6.26
C ILE A 4 11.41 6.05 6.86
N THR A 5 11.52 7.25 6.29
CA THR A 5 10.80 8.46 6.74
C THR A 5 10.95 8.78 8.24
N GLY A 6 12.09 8.42 8.83
CA GLY A 6 12.36 8.59 10.27
C GLY A 6 11.86 7.44 11.17
N ILE A 7 11.08 6.51 10.63
CA ILE A 7 10.52 5.36 11.35
C ILE A 7 11.46 4.15 11.23
N GLU A 8 11.67 3.42 12.33
CA GLU A 8 12.49 2.22 12.37
C GLU A 8 11.66 0.96 12.19
N PHE A 9 12.07 0.10 11.27
CA PHE A 9 11.43 -1.19 10.94
C PHE A 9 12.41 -2.31 11.30
N ARG A 10 11.91 -3.37 11.96
CA ARG A 10 12.76 -4.53 12.28
C ARG A 10 13.25 -5.28 11.04
N ASN A 11 12.53 -5.22 9.93
CA ASN A 11 12.88 -5.78 8.62
C ASN A 11 12.10 -5.04 7.51
N PRO A 12 12.42 -5.19 6.22
CA PRO A 12 11.82 -4.41 5.15
C PRO A 12 10.44 -4.91 4.68
N THR A 13 9.79 -5.85 5.38
CA THR A 13 8.46 -6.36 5.00
C THR A 13 7.34 -5.63 5.73
N ILE A 14 6.30 -5.22 5.04
CA ILE A 14 5.18 -4.46 5.57
C ILE A 14 3.87 -5.15 5.18
N LEU A 15 2.91 -5.30 6.10
CA LEU A 15 1.55 -5.71 5.72
C LEU A 15 0.91 -4.61 4.87
N ALA A 16 0.48 -4.94 3.64
CA ALA A 16 -0.23 -4.00 2.77
C ALA A 16 -1.64 -3.69 3.28
N SER A 17 -2.12 -2.47 3.04
CA SER A 17 -3.52 -2.09 3.27
C SER A 17 -4.49 -3.00 2.49
N GLY A 18 -5.65 -3.26 3.09
CA GLY A 18 -6.74 -4.02 2.46
C GLY A 18 -6.76 -5.51 2.79
N ILE A 19 -5.70 -6.07 3.35
CA ILE A 19 -5.58 -7.48 3.76
C ILE A 19 -5.33 -7.53 5.27
N MET A 20 -6.12 -8.33 6.03
CA MET A 20 -5.95 -8.57 7.47
C MET A 20 -5.84 -7.32 8.37
N GLY A 21 -6.14 -6.13 7.86
CA GLY A 21 -5.99 -4.86 8.56
C GLY A 21 -7.30 -4.27 9.12
N THR A 22 -8.35 -5.09 9.30
CA THR A 22 -9.69 -4.63 9.71
C THR A 22 -9.89 -4.51 11.22
N THR A 23 -9.02 -5.13 12.02
CA THR A 23 -9.05 -5.06 13.49
C THR A 23 -7.65 -4.95 14.06
N GLY A 24 -7.52 -4.33 15.23
CA GLY A 24 -6.25 -4.24 15.96
C GLY A 24 -5.65 -5.62 16.25
N ALA A 25 -6.48 -6.58 16.65
CA ALA A 25 -6.05 -7.95 16.90
C ALA A 25 -5.48 -8.64 15.65
N SER A 26 -6.04 -8.39 14.46
CA SER A 26 -5.48 -8.93 13.22
C SER A 26 -4.16 -8.25 12.83
N LEU A 27 -4.02 -6.96 13.07
CA LEU A 27 -2.75 -6.24 12.89
C LEU A 27 -1.65 -6.78 13.81
N VAL A 28 -1.95 -6.98 15.10
CA VAL A 28 -1.04 -7.62 16.08
C VAL A 28 -0.63 -9.02 15.61
N ARG A 29 -1.57 -9.81 15.10
CA ARG A 29 -1.27 -11.14 14.56
C ARG A 29 -0.27 -11.05 13.39
N MET A 30 -0.44 -10.11 12.46
CA MET A 30 0.50 -9.95 11.32
C MET A 30 1.88 -9.49 11.79
N ALA A 31 1.94 -8.58 12.75
CA ALA A 31 3.19 -8.18 13.40
C ALA A 31 3.90 -9.40 14.00
N ASN A 32 3.19 -10.22 14.78
CA ASN A 32 3.73 -11.42 15.40
C ASN A 32 4.12 -12.52 14.38
N SER A 33 3.58 -12.46 13.17
CA SER A 33 3.96 -13.36 12.06
C SER A 33 5.18 -12.88 11.27
N GLY A 34 5.87 -11.85 11.74
CA GLY A 34 7.15 -11.41 11.18
C GLY A 34 7.12 -10.11 10.37
N ALA A 35 5.96 -9.49 10.15
CA ALA A 35 5.89 -8.21 9.45
C ALA A 35 6.71 -7.13 10.19
N GLY A 36 7.53 -6.37 9.49
CA GLY A 36 8.32 -5.25 10.01
C GLY A 36 7.49 -4.00 10.34
N ALA A 37 6.32 -3.87 9.70
CA ALA A 37 5.29 -2.89 10.01
C ALA A 37 3.93 -3.40 9.51
N VAL A 38 2.85 -2.74 9.94
CA VAL A 38 1.48 -3.09 9.52
C VAL A 38 0.70 -1.85 9.06
N VAL A 39 -0.04 -2.00 7.94
CA VAL A 39 -0.93 -0.95 7.43
C VAL A 39 -2.38 -1.37 7.67
N THR A 40 -3.20 -0.46 8.19
CA THR A 40 -4.61 -0.71 8.43
C THR A 40 -5.41 -0.88 7.13
N LYS A 41 -6.61 -1.41 7.23
CA LYS A 41 -7.63 -1.23 6.18
C LYS A 41 -7.82 0.26 5.94
N SER A 42 -8.01 0.66 4.66
CA SER A 42 -8.28 2.07 4.35
C SER A 42 -9.56 2.53 5.05
N ILE A 43 -9.44 3.61 5.82
CA ILE A 43 -10.46 4.20 6.69
C ILE A 43 -10.98 5.46 6.02
N GLY A 44 -12.29 5.63 5.99
CA GLY A 44 -12.94 6.78 5.37
C GLY A 44 -13.71 7.66 6.35
N PRO A 45 -14.27 8.78 5.84
CA PRO A 45 -15.02 9.72 6.67
C PRO A 45 -16.33 9.14 7.20
N GLU A 46 -16.96 8.23 6.43
CA GLU A 46 -18.27 7.66 6.74
C GLU A 46 -18.24 6.13 6.64
N PRO A 47 -19.11 5.40 7.38
CA PRO A 47 -19.23 3.96 7.27
C PRO A 47 -19.65 3.54 5.85
N LYS A 48 -19.00 2.49 5.31
CA LYS A 48 -19.37 1.88 4.03
C LYS A 48 -19.47 0.37 4.15
N ILE A 49 -20.51 -0.22 3.55
CA ILE A 49 -20.72 -1.68 3.51
C ILE A 49 -19.84 -2.31 2.43
N GLY A 50 -19.46 -1.55 1.39
CA GLY A 50 -18.76 -2.05 0.23
C GLY A 50 -19.68 -2.55 -0.89
N HIS A 51 -19.09 -3.19 -1.90
CA HIS A 51 -19.83 -3.71 -3.04
C HIS A 51 -20.53 -5.05 -2.74
N PRO A 52 -21.60 -5.40 -3.48
CA PRO A 52 -22.26 -6.70 -3.37
C PRO A 52 -21.31 -7.84 -3.78
N ASN A 53 -21.56 -9.01 -3.20
CA ASN A 53 -20.83 -10.25 -3.55
C ASN A 53 -21.22 -10.78 -4.94
N PRO A 54 -20.31 -11.51 -5.62
CA PRO A 54 -18.93 -11.80 -5.23
C PRO A 54 -18.03 -10.56 -5.32
N SER A 55 -17.35 -10.23 -4.20
CA SER A 55 -16.44 -9.07 -4.13
C SER A 55 -14.97 -9.43 -4.37
N MET A 56 -14.64 -10.73 -4.34
CA MET A 56 -13.29 -11.24 -4.63
C MET A 56 -13.37 -12.62 -5.28
N VAL A 57 -12.48 -12.89 -6.23
CA VAL A 57 -12.31 -14.19 -6.88
C VAL A 57 -10.82 -14.50 -7.08
N LYS A 58 -10.43 -15.76 -6.85
CA LYS A 58 -9.09 -16.26 -7.15
C LYS A 58 -9.02 -16.59 -8.65
N LEU A 59 -7.97 -16.13 -9.30
CA LEU A 59 -7.57 -16.46 -10.67
C LEU A 59 -6.28 -17.31 -10.63
N ASP A 60 -5.90 -17.92 -11.75
CA ASP A 60 -4.67 -18.71 -11.84
C ASP A 60 -3.40 -17.89 -11.53
N CYS A 61 -3.44 -16.59 -11.81
CA CYS A 61 -2.30 -15.68 -11.67
C CYS A 61 -2.46 -14.64 -10.54
N GLY A 62 -3.42 -14.83 -9.61
CA GLY A 62 -3.66 -13.90 -8.51
C GLY A 62 -5.13 -13.77 -8.12
N PHE A 63 -5.53 -12.55 -7.75
CA PHE A 63 -6.90 -12.27 -7.30
C PHE A 63 -7.47 -11.07 -8.04
N LEU A 64 -8.75 -11.13 -8.34
CA LEU A 64 -9.54 -10.00 -8.79
C LEU A 64 -10.51 -9.61 -7.69
N ASN A 65 -10.52 -8.34 -7.27
CA ASN A 65 -11.36 -7.87 -6.19
C ASN A 65 -12.02 -6.52 -6.47
N ALA A 66 -13.21 -6.35 -5.94
CA ALA A 66 -13.94 -5.09 -5.90
C ALA A 66 -14.61 -4.96 -4.53
N MET A 67 -13.83 -4.63 -3.51
CA MET A 67 -14.33 -4.55 -2.13
C MET A 67 -15.25 -3.35 -1.89
N GLY A 68 -15.06 -2.23 -2.60
CA GLY A 68 -15.88 -1.03 -2.46
C GLY A 68 -15.61 -0.24 -1.17
N LEU A 69 -14.37 -0.34 -0.64
CA LEU A 69 -13.91 0.37 0.55
C LEU A 69 -14.78 0.16 1.81
N PRO A 70 -15.17 -1.10 2.16
CA PRO A 70 -15.92 -1.33 3.39
C PRO A 70 -15.08 -0.89 4.59
N ASN A 71 -15.66 -0.05 5.44
CA ASN A 71 -15.01 0.44 6.66
C ASN A 71 -16.06 0.99 7.63
N PRO A 72 -15.77 1.03 8.95
CA PRO A 72 -16.70 1.54 9.95
C PRO A 72 -16.68 3.08 10.11
N SER A 73 -15.84 3.81 9.44
CA SER A 73 -15.41 5.20 9.60
C SER A 73 -14.23 5.36 10.59
N TYR A 74 -13.64 6.57 10.57
CA TYR A 74 -12.56 6.90 11.50
C TYR A 74 -13.00 6.90 12.96
N ALA A 75 -14.23 7.29 13.23
CA ALA A 75 -14.76 7.39 14.60
C ALA A 75 -14.81 6.02 15.31
N ASP A 76 -15.10 4.96 14.56
CA ASP A 76 -15.17 3.60 15.13
C ASP A 76 -13.85 2.82 14.94
N PHE A 77 -12.89 3.32 14.16
CA PHE A 77 -11.62 2.64 13.90
C PHE A 77 -10.47 3.10 14.80
N ASP A 78 -10.61 4.24 15.48
CA ASP A 78 -9.61 4.79 16.39
C ASP A 78 -9.14 3.78 17.45
N ASN A 79 -10.08 3.06 18.06
CA ASN A 79 -9.77 2.04 19.07
C ASN A 79 -8.98 0.84 18.50
N GLU A 80 -9.20 0.47 17.23
CA GLU A 80 -8.46 -0.62 16.60
C GLU A 80 -6.98 -0.27 16.38
N ILE A 81 -6.69 1.00 16.06
CA ILE A 81 -5.31 1.49 15.98
C ILE A 81 -4.66 1.45 17.37
N LYS A 82 -5.35 1.89 18.44
CA LYS A 82 -4.84 1.85 19.81
C LYS A 82 -4.50 0.41 20.22
N ILE A 83 -5.39 -0.55 19.98
CA ILE A 83 -5.14 -1.97 20.24
C ILE A 83 -3.90 -2.46 19.46
N ALA A 84 -3.77 -2.08 18.19
CA ALA A 84 -2.61 -2.43 17.38
C ALA A 84 -1.32 -1.81 17.94
N LYS A 85 -1.33 -0.53 18.32
CA LYS A 85 -0.19 0.18 18.92
C LYS A 85 0.26 -0.42 20.25
N GLU A 86 -0.66 -0.90 21.07
CA GLU A 86 -0.37 -1.52 22.36
C GLU A 86 0.16 -2.96 22.21
N GLY A 87 -0.34 -3.70 21.21
CA GLY A 87 -0.05 -5.12 21.06
C GLY A 87 1.00 -5.50 20.01
N ALA A 88 1.28 -4.61 19.04
CA ALA A 88 2.27 -4.84 18.00
C ALA A 88 3.58 -4.16 18.35
N ASP A 89 4.68 -4.91 18.36
CA ASP A 89 6.04 -4.36 18.54
C ASP A 89 6.65 -3.93 17.18
N VAL A 90 5.83 -3.22 16.38
CA VAL A 90 6.19 -2.70 15.05
C VAL A 90 5.38 -1.43 14.75
N PRO A 91 5.84 -0.57 13.82
CA PRO A 91 5.08 0.60 13.39
C PRO A 91 3.69 0.24 12.85
N VAL A 92 2.69 1.06 13.19
CA VAL A 92 1.30 0.97 12.72
C VAL A 92 1.00 2.18 11.84
N ILE A 93 0.77 1.93 10.56
CA ILE A 93 0.47 2.95 9.54
C ILE A 93 -1.04 2.98 9.32
N ALA A 94 -1.67 4.14 9.45
CA ALA A 94 -3.09 4.30 9.19
C ALA A 94 -3.33 4.60 7.72
N SER A 95 -3.93 3.67 6.98
CA SER A 95 -4.37 3.93 5.60
C SER A 95 -5.70 4.68 5.62
N ILE A 96 -5.78 5.80 4.90
CA ILE A 96 -6.98 6.65 4.85
C ILE A 96 -7.40 6.97 3.42
N PHE A 97 -8.69 7.25 3.24
CA PHE A 97 -9.23 7.72 1.97
C PHE A 97 -10.32 8.78 2.17
N GLY A 98 -10.54 9.60 1.15
CA GLY A 98 -11.59 10.60 1.05
C GLY A 98 -11.95 10.88 -0.40
N GLY A 99 -12.98 11.67 -0.63
CA GLY A 99 -13.38 12.16 -1.95
C GLY A 99 -12.73 13.50 -2.33
N ASN A 100 -12.19 14.23 -1.36
CA ASN A 100 -11.54 15.54 -1.51
C ASN A 100 -10.58 15.80 -0.35
N ALA A 101 -9.83 16.90 -0.41
CA ALA A 101 -8.83 17.26 0.60
C ALA A 101 -9.44 17.42 2.01
N GLU A 102 -10.60 18.02 2.12
CA GLU A 102 -11.27 18.24 3.42
C GLU A 102 -11.64 16.91 4.11
N GLU A 103 -12.08 15.92 3.33
CA GLU A 103 -12.38 14.59 3.87
C GLU A 103 -11.13 13.85 4.32
N PHE A 104 -10.02 13.91 3.54
CA PHE A 104 -8.75 13.31 3.95
C PHE A 104 -8.22 13.94 5.24
N VAL A 105 -8.24 15.28 5.36
CA VAL A 105 -7.85 16.01 6.58
C VAL A 105 -8.71 15.60 7.75
N ARG A 106 -10.04 15.61 7.59
CA ARG A 106 -11.00 15.20 8.65
C ARG A 106 -10.71 13.79 9.18
N VAL A 107 -10.40 12.85 8.29
CA VAL A 107 -10.07 11.48 8.71
C VAL A 107 -8.71 11.43 9.40
N ALA A 108 -7.69 12.12 8.90
CA ALA A 108 -6.36 12.15 9.49
C ALA A 108 -6.38 12.76 10.89
N GLU A 109 -7.02 13.93 11.06
CA GLU A 109 -7.20 14.59 12.36
C GLU A 109 -8.02 13.73 13.33
N GLY A 110 -9.09 13.08 12.83
CA GLY A 110 -9.94 12.20 13.62
C GLY A 110 -9.24 10.94 14.13
N LEU A 111 -8.13 10.52 13.52
CA LEU A 111 -7.30 9.39 13.95
C LEU A 111 -6.01 9.81 14.67
N ALA A 112 -5.73 11.12 14.80
CA ALA A 112 -4.49 11.61 15.39
C ALA A 112 -4.30 11.15 16.86
N ASP A 113 -5.38 11.08 17.63
CA ASP A 113 -5.37 10.62 19.03
C ASP A 113 -5.00 9.14 19.20
N ALA A 114 -5.17 8.32 18.15
CA ALA A 114 -4.71 6.94 18.13
C ALA A 114 -3.19 6.81 17.91
N LYS A 115 -2.52 7.91 17.54
CA LYS A 115 -1.06 8.02 17.35
C LYS A 115 -0.50 6.97 16.38
N PRO A 116 -1.02 6.87 15.14
CA PRO A 116 -0.35 6.07 14.12
C PRO A 116 1.07 6.59 13.89
N ASP A 117 1.99 5.74 13.44
CA ASP A 117 3.37 6.15 13.16
C ASP A 117 3.51 6.89 11.83
N ALA A 118 2.57 6.68 10.90
CA ALA A 118 2.43 7.39 9.64
C ALA A 118 0.99 7.29 9.11
N PHE A 119 0.64 8.13 8.15
CA PHE A 119 -0.56 7.97 7.33
C PHE A 119 -0.19 7.48 5.93
N GLU A 120 -0.97 6.53 5.37
CA GLU A 120 -0.92 6.14 3.96
C GLU A 120 -2.18 6.65 3.26
N LEU A 121 -2.05 7.64 2.35
CA LEU A 121 -3.16 8.18 1.57
C LEU A 121 -3.50 7.24 0.41
N ASN A 122 -4.67 6.62 0.44
CA ASN A 122 -5.18 5.83 -0.67
C ASN A 122 -5.90 6.75 -1.67
N VAL A 123 -5.15 7.31 -2.62
CA VAL A 123 -5.68 8.20 -3.67
C VAL A 123 -6.30 7.44 -4.84
N SER A 124 -6.31 6.10 -4.81
CA SER A 124 -6.83 5.25 -5.90
C SER A 124 -8.36 5.09 -5.88
N CYS A 125 -9.10 5.90 -5.11
CA CYS A 125 -10.54 5.79 -4.96
C CYS A 125 -11.26 6.13 -6.27
N PRO A 126 -12.08 5.22 -6.86
CA PRO A 126 -12.71 5.46 -8.15
C PRO A 126 -13.93 6.40 -8.13
N HIS A 127 -14.32 6.93 -6.98
CA HIS A 127 -15.56 7.65 -6.75
C HIS A 127 -15.34 9.01 -6.08
N ALA A 128 -14.68 9.94 -6.78
CA ALA A 128 -14.95 11.35 -6.52
C ALA A 128 -16.27 11.67 -7.18
N GLU A 129 -17.37 11.68 -6.42
CA GLU A 129 -18.67 12.15 -6.93
C GLU A 129 -18.51 13.59 -7.43
N GLY A 130 -18.69 13.78 -8.73
CA GLY A 130 -18.69 15.10 -9.39
C GLY A 130 -17.52 15.40 -10.33
N TYR A 131 -16.44 14.59 -10.37
CA TYR A 131 -15.27 14.92 -11.20
C TYR A 131 -14.90 13.90 -12.29
N GLY A 132 -15.60 12.79 -12.42
CA GLY A 132 -15.40 11.82 -13.52
C GLY A 132 -14.02 11.19 -13.65
N ALA A 133 -13.02 11.68 -12.91
CA ALA A 133 -11.66 11.19 -12.86
C ALA A 133 -11.39 10.53 -11.49
N THR A 134 -10.60 9.47 -11.49
CA THR A 134 -10.05 8.88 -10.26
C THR A 134 -9.04 9.87 -9.69
N ILE A 135 -9.14 10.28 -8.44
CA ILE A 135 -8.24 11.24 -7.76
C ILE A 135 -6.78 10.97 -8.11
N GLY A 136 -6.34 9.72 -8.01
CA GLY A 136 -4.96 9.31 -8.26
C GLY A 136 -4.50 9.39 -9.73
N THR A 137 -5.34 9.84 -10.66
CA THR A 137 -4.96 10.09 -12.06
C THR A 137 -4.79 11.58 -12.39
N ASP A 138 -5.08 12.45 -11.44
CA ASP A 138 -4.96 13.91 -11.54
C ASP A 138 -3.85 14.41 -10.59
N SER A 139 -2.73 14.86 -11.17
CA SER A 139 -1.58 15.34 -10.41
C SER A 139 -1.91 16.54 -9.53
N CYS A 140 -2.75 17.47 -9.99
CA CYS A 140 -3.12 18.65 -9.20
C CYS A 140 -3.94 18.24 -7.96
N MET A 141 -4.84 17.27 -8.10
CA MET A 141 -5.60 16.75 -6.96
C MET A 141 -4.71 16.00 -5.97
N VAL A 142 -3.79 15.17 -6.46
CA VAL A 142 -2.86 14.43 -5.59
C VAL A 142 -1.98 15.39 -4.81
N GLU A 143 -1.41 16.42 -5.44
CA GLU A 143 -0.60 17.45 -4.79
C GLU A 143 -1.40 18.19 -3.72
N ALA A 144 -2.59 18.69 -4.06
CA ALA A 144 -3.44 19.45 -3.15
C ALA A 144 -3.89 18.64 -1.93
N ILE A 145 -4.30 17.37 -2.13
CA ILE A 145 -4.70 16.47 -1.03
C ILE A 145 -3.50 16.17 -0.13
N THR A 146 -2.36 15.87 -0.73
CA THR A 146 -1.13 15.55 0.02
C THR A 146 -0.70 16.74 0.87
N ALA A 147 -0.65 17.94 0.29
CA ALA A 147 -0.29 19.16 1.02
C ALA A 147 -1.25 19.41 2.19
N ALA A 148 -2.55 19.33 1.96
CA ALA A 148 -3.54 19.57 3.00
C ALA A 148 -3.40 18.60 4.20
N VAL A 149 -3.12 17.30 3.92
CA VAL A 149 -2.91 16.33 5.01
C VAL A 149 -1.57 16.56 5.70
N CYS A 150 -0.48 16.82 4.95
CA CYS A 150 0.84 17.11 5.54
C CYS A 150 0.79 18.32 6.47
N ASP A 151 -0.01 19.34 6.14
CA ASP A 151 -0.19 20.53 6.98
C ASP A 151 -1.05 20.26 8.24
N SER A 152 -1.82 19.16 8.27
CA SER A 152 -2.75 18.84 9.37
C SER A 152 -2.20 17.85 10.40
N VAL A 153 -1.09 17.14 10.11
CA VAL A 153 -0.54 16.11 10.98
C VAL A 153 0.96 16.24 11.18
N ASP A 154 1.46 15.80 12.35
CA ASP A 154 2.89 15.86 12.69
C ASP A 154 3.67 14.57 12.31
N VAL A 155 2.99 13.54 11.80
CA VAL A 155 3.61 12.26 11.43
C VAL A 155 3.82 12.16 9.92
N PRO A 156 4.76 11.32 9.43
CA PRO A 156 5.01 11.16 8.00
C PRO A 156 3.75 10.77 7.22
N VAL A 157 3.59 11.34 6.05
CA VAL A 157 2.49 11.04 5.11
C VAL A 157 3.07 10.32 3.89
N TRP A 158 2.55 9.13 3.60
CA TRP A 158 2.86 8.34 2.41
C TRP A 158 1.70 8.41 1.43
N VAL A 159 1.98 8.37 0.14
CA VAL A 159 0.91 8.39 -0.88
C VAL A 159 0.93 7.12 -1.70
N LYS A 160 -0.16 6.35 -1.66
CA LYS A 160 -0.30 5.09 -2.40
C LYS A 160 -0.87 5.32 -3.79
N LEU A 161 -0.01 5.11 -4.79
CA LEU A 161 -0.25 5.43 -6.19
C LEU A 161 -0.99 4.31 -6.92
N THR A 162 -1.83 4.70 -7.88
CA THR A 162 -2.46 3.76 -8.81
C THR A 162 -1.59 3.54 -10.05
N PRO A 163 -1.45 2.30 -10.55
CA PRO A 163 -0.77 2.05 -11.82
C PRO A 163 -1.64 2.35 -13.04
N ASN A 164 -2.92 2.72 -12.85
CA ASN A 164 -3.87 2.91 -13.94
C ASN A 164 -3.75 4.32 -14.55
N VAL A 165 -2.53 4.73 -14.84
CA VAL A 165 -2.13 6.01 -15.44
C VAL A 165 -1.13 5.77 -16.57
N THR A 166 -0.99 6.72 -17.47
CA THR A 166 0.00 6.65 -18.55
C THR A 166 1.40 7.04 -18.08
N ASP A 167 1.50 7.92 -17.09
CA ASP A 167 2.75 8.40 -16.52
C ASP A 167 2.64 8.47 -15.00
N ILE A 168 3.19 7.45 -14.33
CA ILE A 168 3.19 7.37 -12.86
C ILE A 168 4.19 8.36 -12.24
N LYS A 169 5.24 8.77 -12.99
CA LYS A 169 6.25 9.72 -12.49
C LYS A 169 5.61 11.07 -12.21
N SER A 170 4.73 11.55 -13.08
CA SER A 170 4.03 12.82 -12.88
C SER A 170 3.15 12.80 -11.61
N ILE A 171 2.51 11.69 -11.31
CA ILE A 171 1.71 11.53 -10.09
C ILE A 171 2.59 11.41 -8.84
N GLY A 172 3.69 10.66 -8.94
CA GLY A 172 4.68 10.57 -7.85
C GLY A 172 5.29 11.94 -7.53
N LYS A 173 5.64 12.72 -8.55
CA LYS A 173 6.18 14.07 -8.36
C LYS A 173 5.17 15.04 -7.73
N ALA A 174 3.90 14.92 -8.08
CA ALA A 174 2.82 15.67 -7.45
C ALA A 174 2.68 15.33 -5.95
N ALA A 175 2.78 14.04 -5.58
CA ALA A 175 2.79 13.63 -4.18
C ALA A 175 4.00 14.21 -3.43
N GLU A 176 5.20 14.15 -4.01
CA GLU A 176 6.42 14.74 -3.45
C GLU A 176 6.30 16.26 -3.29
N ASN A 177 5.81 16.98 -4.30
CA ASN A 177 5.57 18.42 -4.24
C ASN A 177 4.56 18.79 -3.14
N GLY A 178 3.56 17.95 -2.89
CA GLY A 178 2.62 18.08 -1.79
C GLY A 178 3.21 17.78 -0.41
N GLY A 179 4.48 17.41 -0.31
CA GLY A 179 5.16 17.16 0.96
C GLY A 179 5.10 15.71 1.44
N ALA A 180 4.74 14.75 0.57
CA ALA A 180 4.79 13.33 0.93
C ALA A 180 6.20 12.94 1.40
N ALA A 181 6.27 12.20 2.50
CA ALA A 181 7.52 11.65 3.01
C ALA A 181 7.97 10.39 2.23
N ALA A 182 7.04 9.67 1.61
CA ALA A 182 7.29 8.53 0.72
C ALA A 182 6.12 8.32 -0.24
N VAL A 183 6.36 7.59 -1.33
CA VAL A 183 5.30 7.03 -2.17
C VAL A 183 5.24 5.51 -2.02
N VAL A 184 4.05 4.96 -2.17
CA VAL A 184 3.80 3.50 -2.16
C VAL A 184 3.31 3.08 -3.54
N ALA A 185 4.01 2.22 -4.23
CA ALA A 185 3.72 1.80 -5.59
C ALA A 185 3.77 0.27 -5.73
N ILE A 186 2.64 -0.33 -6.11
CA ILE A 186 1.44 0.21 -6.72
C ILE A 186 0.16 -0.32 -6.03
N ASN A 187 -0.97 0.38 -6.20
CA ASN A 187 -2.28 -0.21 -5.97
C ASN A 187 -2.61 -1.22 -7.10
N THR A 188 -3.78 -1.83 -7.09
CA THR A 188 -4.19 -2.88 -8.02
C THR A 188 -4.42 -2.37 -9.46
N LEU A 189 -4.11 -3.21 -10.44
CA LEU A 189 -4.44 -2.97 -11.85
C LEU A 189 -5.93 -3.21 -12.11
N ARG A 190 -6.56 -2.36 -12.91
CA ARG A 190 -7.95 -2.57 -13.32
C ARG A 190 -8.08 -3.81 -14.21
N GLY A 191 -9.01 -4.69 -13.86
CA GLY A 191 -9.25 -5.94 -14.57
C GLY A 191 -10.70 -6.41 -14.50
N MET A 192 -11.04 -7.42 -15.31
CA MET A 192 -12.35 -8.05 -15.36
C MET A 192 -12.19 -9.55 -15.66
N ALA A 193 -13.09 -10.36 -15.14
CA ALA A 193 -13.25 -11.76 -15.52
C ALA A 193 -14.72 -12.05 -15.81
N ILE A 194 -14.97 -12.90 -16.83
CA ILE A 194 -16.30 -13.28 -17.28
C ILE A 194 -16.42 -14.81 -17.16
N ASP A 195 -17.51 -15.26 -16.55
CA ASP A 195 -17.88 -16.69 -16.59
C ASP A 195 -18.45 -17.03 -17.97
N ILE A 196 -17.73 -17.84 -18.71
CA ILE A 196 -18.07 -18.21 -20.10
C ILE A 196 -19.36 -19.04 -20.20
N TYR A 197 -19.79 -19.69 -19.14
CA TYR A 197 -21.00 -20.50 -19.13
C TYR A 197 -22.25 -19.68 -18.88
N SER A 198 -22.18 -18.71 -17.99
CA SER A 198 -23.29 -17.78 -17.74
C SER A 198 -23.29 -16.56 -18.65
N GLY A 199 -22.10 -16.18 -19.19
CA GLY A 199 -21.90 -14.95 -19.97
C GLY A 199 -21.86 -13.68 -19.13
N TYR A 200 -21.79 -13.79 -17.79
CA TYR A 200 -21.80 -12.64 -16.87
C TYR A 200 -20.40 -12.37 -16.26
N PRO A 201 -20.13 -11.09 -15.89
CA PRO A 201 -18.98 -10.76 -15.06
C PRO A 201 -19.03 -11.54 -13.75
N ILE A 202 -17.86 -12.06 -13.30
CA ILE A 202 -17.77 -12.87 -12.07
C ILE A 202 -17.99 -12.00 -10.82
N LEU A 203 -17.46 -10.76 -10.81
CA LEU A 203 -17.63 -9.85 -9.67
C LEU A 203 -18.99 -9.16 -9.69
N GLY A 204 -19.60 -8.98 -8.53
CA GLY A 204 -20.84 -8.22 -8.35
C GLY A 204 -20.74 -6.77 -8.86
N ASN A 205 -19.56 -6.16 -8.78
CA ASN A 205 -19.25 -4.83 -9.34
C ASN A 205 -18.84 -4.87 -10.82
N ARG A 206 -18.88 -6.02 -11.49
CA ARG A 206 -18.49 -6.28 -12.89
C ARG A 206 -16.98 -6.29 -13.13
N PHE A 207 -16.24 -5.30 -12.67
CA PHE A 207 -14.78 -5.17 -12.77
C PHE A 207 -14.18 -4.84 -11.40
N GLY A 208 -12.88 -5.02 -11.27
CA GLY A 208 -12.17 -4.78 -10.00
C GLY A 208 -10.68 -4.57 -10.20
N GLY A 209 -9.94 -4.68 -9.12
CA GLY A 209 -8.48 -4.61 -9.09
C GLY A 209 -7.85 -5.99 -9.15
N LEU A 210 -6.90 -6.18 -10.05
CA LEU A 210 -6.06 -7.37 -10.15
C LEU A 210 -4.85 -7.22 -9.22
N SER A 211 -4.57 -8.26 -8.44
CA SER A 211 -3.40 -8.39 -7.56
C SER A 211 -2.78 -9.78 -7.69
N GLY A 212 -1.61 -10.01 -7.09
CA GLY A 212 -0.86 -11.27 -7.16
C GLY A 212 0.26 -11.24 -8.18
N SER A 213 0.83 -12.41 -8.51
CA SER A 213 2.07 -12.52 -9.32
C SER A 213 1.96 -11.87 -10.70
N ALA A 214 0.77 -11.83 -11.30
CA ALA A 214 0.54 -11.21 -12.61
C ALA A 214 0.88 -9.71 -12.65
N VAL A 215 0.80 -9.00 -11.53
CA VAL A 215 1.07 -7.55 -11.51
C VAL A 215 2.53 -7.22 -11.19
N LYS A 216 3.35 -8.20 -10.76
CA LYS A 216 4.74 -7.96 -10.35
C LYS A 216 5.56 -7.22 -11.41
N PRO A 217 5.61 -7.62 -12.70
CA PRO A 217 6.41 -6.92 -13.69
C PRO A 217 6.00 -5.43 -13.87
N VAL A 218 4.71 -5.14 -13.70
CA VAL A 218 4.20 -3.76 -13.76
C VAL A 218 4.62 -2.98 -12.52
N ALA A 219 4.53 -3.61 -11.34
CA ALA A 219 4.96 -2.98 -10.08
C ALA A 219 6.46 -2.67 -10.09
N ILE A 220 7.30 -3.60 -10.52
CA ILE A 220 8.76 -3.40 -10.70
C ILE A 220 9.03 -2.20 -11.61
N LYS A 221 8.37 -2.14 -12.78
CA LYS A 221 8.56 -1.02 -13.72
C LYS A 221 8.12 0.32 -13.12
N CYS A 222 7.01 0.35 -12.39
CA CYS A 222 6.54 1.57 -11.72
C CYS A 222 7.52 2.02 -10.61
N VAL A 223 8.01 1.09 -9.80
CA VAL A 223 9.01 1.38 -8.76
C VAL A 223 10.31 1.92 -9.38
N TYR A 224 10.80 1.28 -10.45
CA TYR A 224 11.98 1.71 -11.19
C TYR A 224 11.82 3.16 -11.69
N ASP A 225 10.70 3.47 -12.36
CA ASP A 225 10.43 4.82 -12.87
C ASP A 225 10.32 5.88 -11.76
N LEU A 226 9.71 5.52 -10.63
CA LEU A 226 9.54 6.43 -9.49
C LEU A 226 10.87 6.68 -8.78
N TYR A 227 11.70 5.65 -8.59
CA TYR A 227 13.02 5.79 -7.99
C TYR A 227 13.92 6.72 -8.79
N GLU A 228 13.88 6.65 -10.13
CA GLU A 228 14.61 7.55 -11.00
C GLU A 228 14.12 9.02 -10.92
N ALA A 229 12.82 9.21 -10.66
CA ALA A 229 12.17 10.51 -10.77
C ALA A 229 12.06 11.28 -9.44
N LEU A 230 12.10 10.61 -8.30
CA LEU A 230 11.78 11.16 -6.98
C LEU A 230 13.01 11.23 -6.07
N ASP A 231 13.03 12.22 -5.19
CA ASP A 231 14.04 12.34 -4.12
C ASP A 231 13.58 11.69 -2.81
N ILE A 232 12.29 11.28 -2.72
CA ILE A 232 11.70 10.62 -1.56
C ILE A 232 11.67 9.09 -1.72
N PRO A 233 11.68 8.32 -0.61
CA PRO A 233 11.63 6.86 -0.66
C PRO A 233 10.42 6.30 -1.41
N VAL A 234 10.63 5.19 -2.13
CA VAL A 234 9.57 4.40 -2.77
C VAL A 234 9.38 3.11 -1.97
N ILE A 235 8.15 2.81 -1.57
CA ILE A 235 7.77 1.54 -0.94
C ILE A 235 7.09 0.69 -2.02
N GLY A 236 7.70 -0.46 -2.35
CA GLY A 236 7.23 -1.31 -3.43
C GLY A 236 6.08 -2.22 -3.00
N VAL A 237 5.05 -2.36 -3.82
CA VAL A 237 3.95 -3.31 -3.59
C VAL A 237 3.36 -3.81 -4.90
N GLY A 238 3.14 -5.12 -5.00
CA GLY A 238 2.50 -5.77 -6.14
C GLY A 238 3.21 -7.05 -6.55
N GLY A 239 2.59 -8.18 -6.26
CA GLY A 239 3.06 -9.50 -6.66
C GLY A 239 4.24 -10.05 -5.87
N VAL A 240 4.64 -9.43 -4.76
CA VAL A 240 5.68 -9.97 -3.87
C VAL A 240 5.11 -11.15 -3.10
N SER A 241 5.69 -12.33 -3.29
CA SER A 241 5.31 -13.59 -2.66
C SER A 241 6.49 -14.43 -2.16
N SER A 242 7.71 -14.05 -2.54
CA SER A 242 8.95 -14.70 -2.10
C SER A 242 10.01 -13.65 -1.79
N TRP A 243 11.13 -14.07 -1.17
CA TRP A 243 12.25 -13.17 -0.90
C TRP A 243 12.93 -12.70 -2.21
N GLU A 244 12.94 -13.53 -3.25
CA GLU A 244 13.45 -13.15 -4.57
C GLU A 244 12.63 -12.00 -5.18
N ASP A 245 11.28 -12.07 -5.07
CA ASP A 245 10.40 -10.99 -5.52
C ASP A 245 10.69 -9.68 -4.76
N ALA A 246 10.94 -9.80 -3.44
CA ALA A 246 11.25 -8.65 -2.59
C ALA A 246 12.61 -8.04 -2.95
N VAL A 247 13.64 -8.85 -3.15
CA VAL A 247 14.98 -8.41 -3.57
C VAL A 247 14.91 -7.74 -4.95
N GLU A 248 14.18 -8.32 -5.91
CA GLU A 248 13.96 -7.71 -7.23
C GLU A 248 13.31 -6.32 -7.11
N MET A 249 12.29 -6.18 -6.24
CA MET A 249 11.61 -4.91 -5.99
C MET A 249 12.55 -3.87 -5.35
N ILE A 250 13.40 -4.29 -4.40
CA ILE A 250 14.39 -3.43 -3.75
C ILE A 250 15.46 -3.00 -4.76
N MET A 251 15.98 -3.91 -5.58
CA MET A 251 16.94 -3.58 -6.63
C MET A 251 16.37 -2.60 -7.68
N ALA A 252 15.06 -2.62 -7.92
CA ALA A 252 14.37 -1.64 -8.75
C ALA A 252 14.26 -0.25 -8.10
N GLY A 253 14.55 -0.12 -6.79
CA GLY A 253 14.56 1.15 -6.07
C GLY A 253 13.61 1.21 -4.86
N ALA A 254 12.95 0.12 -4.48
CA ALA A 254 12.13 0.13 -3.29
C ALA A 254 12.97 0.11 -2.00
N SER A 255 12.66 0.98 -1.04
CA SER A 255 13.28 0.99 0.29
C SER A 255 12.72 -0.08 1.23
N ALA A 256 11.50 -0.54 0.96
CA ALA A 256 10.81 -1.65 1.62
C ALA A 256 9.72 -2.22 0.70
N VAL A 257 9.13 -3.35 1.09
CA VAL A 257 8.08 -4.01 0.31
C VAL A 257 6.81 -4.21 1.13
N GLN A 258 5.67 -3.87 0.56
CA GLN A 258 4.36 -4.23 1.11
C GLN A 258 3.89 -5.57 0.53
N ILE A 259 3.41 -6.45 1.40
CA ILE A 259 2.91 -7.78 1.06
C ILE A 259 1.39 -7.80 1.26
N GLY A 260 0.65 -8.11 0.21
CA GLY A 260 -0.81 -8.15 0.22
C GLY A 260 -1.33 -9.57 -0.05
N SER A 261 -1.60 -9.89 -1.31
CA SER A 261 -2.27 -11.15 -1.71
C SER A 261 -1.55 -12.43 -1.27
N ALA A 262 -0.23 -12.41 -1.09
CA ALA A 262 0.52 -13.59 -0.64
C ALA A 262 0.13 -14.07 0.78
N VAL A 263 -0.45 -13.20 1.62
CA VAL A 263 -1.00 -13.57 2.94
C VAL A 263 -2.09 -14.64 2.85
N HIS A 264 -2.75 -14.79 1.69
CA HIS A 264 -3.72 -15.87 1.46
C HIS A 264 -3.10 -17.28 1.42
N GLU A 265 -1.80 -17.38 1.19
CA GLU A 265 -1.07 -18.65 1.19
C GLU A 265 -0.54 -19.00 2.59
N GLY A 266 -0.36 -18.01 3.45
CA GLY A 266 0.07 -18.16 4.85
C GLY A 266 0.57 -16.83 5.41
N VAL A 267 0.38 -16.64 6.71
CA VAL A 267 0.83 -15.42 7.41
C VAL A 267 2.32 -15.43 7.69
N GLU A 268 2.96 -16.58 7.58
CA GLU A 268 4.41 -16.81 7.76
C GLU A 268 5.24 -16.13 6.68
N VAL A 269 4.63 -15.77 5.56
CA VAL A 269 5.26 -15.13 4.40
C VAL A 269 6.15 -13.93 4.76
N PHE A 270 5.81 -13.17 5.78
CA PHE A 270 6.62 -12.02 6.23
C PHE A 270 7.96 -12.46 6.80
N GLY A 271 7.95 -13.46 7.69
CA GLY A 271 9.15 -14.02 8.30
C GLY A 271 10.05 -14.73 7.28
N ASP A 272 9.43 -15.48 6.37
CA ASP A 272 10.13 -16.23 5.31
C ASP A 272 10.84 -15.25 4.35
N ILE A 273 10.16 -14.19 3.92
CA ILE A 273 10.72 -13.15 3.05
C ILE A 273 11.84 -12.40 3.78
N ALA A 274 11.63 -11.97 5.03
CA ALA A 274 12.64 -11.25 5.79
C ALA A 274 13.91 -12.11 5.96
N THR A 275 13.76 -13.39 6.31
CA THR A 275 14.86 -14.34 6.45
C THR A 275 15.60 -14.55 5.13
N GLY A 276 14.87 -14.70 4.02
CA GLY A 276 15.47 -14.87 2.70
C GLY A 276 16.26 -13.64 2.24
N ILE A 277 15.75 -12.42 2.51
CA ILE A 277 16.48 -11.17 2.23
C ILE A 277 17.78 -11.15 3.04
N ASP A 278 17.73 -11.43 4.35
CA ASP A 278 18.93 -11.43 5.21
C ASP A 278 19.98 -12.45 4.70
N GLN A 279 19.55 -13.66 4.32
CA GLN A 279 20.45 -14.67 3.75
C GLN A 279 21.04 -14.22 2.42
N PHE A 280 20.25 -13.60 1.54
CA PHE A 280 20.74 -13.06 0.27
C PHE A 280 21.80 -12.00 0.49
N LEU A 281 21.58 -11.03 1.40
CA LEU A 281 22.54 -9.98 1.73
C LEU A 281 23.84 -10.57 2.25
N GLN A 282 23.78 -11.48 3.22
CA GLN A 282 24.97 -12.14 3.80
C GLN A 282 25.76 -12.93 2.76
N ASN A 283 25.09 -13.72 1.90
CA ASN A 283 25.74 -14.56 0.89
C ASN A 283 26.45 -13.73 -0.20
N ASN A 284 26.00 -12.48 -0.42
CA ASN A 284 26.56 -11.59 -1.44
C ASN A 284 27.43 -10.47 -0.85
N GLY A 285 27.63 -10.44 0.50
CA GLY A 285 28.54 -9.51 1.16
C GLY A 285 27.97 -8.09 1.32
N TYR A 286 26.65 -7.91 1.25
CA TYR A 286 25.97 -6.66 1.50
C TYR A 286 25.73 -6.46 3.01
N ALA A 287 25.87 -5.21 3.49
CA ALA A 287 25.66 -4.88 4.90
C ALA A 287 24.17 -4.66 5.25
N GLY A 288 23.36 -4.22 4.28
CA GLY A 288 21.94 -3.94 4.45
C GLY A 288 21.20 -3.82 3.14
N VAL A 289 19.88 -3.62 3.22
CA VAL A 289 19.03 -3.42 2.03
C VAL A 289 19.37 -2.15 1.26
N GLU A 290 19.95 -1.17 1.95
CA GLU A 290 20.40 0.09 1.36
C GLU A 290 21.48 -0.13 0.30
N ASP A 291 22.32 -1.16 0.45
CA ASP A 291 23.39 -1.50 -0.49
C ASP A 291 22.86 -2.05 -1.83
N ILE A 292 21.62 -2.54 -1.83
CA ILE A 292 20.99 -3.12 -3.03
C ILE A 292 19.81 -2.28 -3.55
N THR A 293 19.40 -1.23 -2.80
CA THR A 293 18.31 -0.35 -3.22
C THR A 293 18.71 0.44 -4.47
N GLY A 294 17.99 0.25 -5.56
CA GLY A 294 18.28 0.91 -6.83
C GLY A 294 19.46 0.35 -7.61
N LEU A 295 20.03 -0.79 -7.21
CA LEU A 295 21.19 -1.39 -7.87
C LEU A 295 20.97 -1.63 -9.38
N ALA A 296 19.73 -1.87 -9.80
CA ALA A 296 19.38 -2.04 -11.22
C ALA A 296 19.59 -0.77 -12.07
N HIS A 297 19.77 0.40 -11.45
CA HIS A 297 20.05 1.67 -12.15
C HIS A 297 21.56 1.89 -12.41
N GLU A 298 22.43 1.10 -11.79
CA GLU A 298 23.89 1.25 -11.91
C GLU A 298 24.47 0.53 -13.12
N VAL A 299 23.67 -0.29 -13.82
CA VAL A 299 24.11 -1.29 -14.82
C VAL A 299 24.00 -0.77 -16.26
N ILE A 300 24.16 0.54 -16.54
CA ILE A 300 24.17 1.05 -17.92
C ILE A 300 25.42 1.87 -18.20
#